data_060bf739a2704be1838eaa54d20090da
#
_entry.id   060bf739a2704be1838eaa54d20090da
#
_cell.length_a   1.000
_cell.length_b   1.000
_cell.length_c   1.000
_cell.angle_alpha   90.00
_cell.angle_beta   90.00
_cell.angle_gamma   90.00
#
_symmetry.space_group_name_H-M   'P 1'
#
loop_
_entity.id
_entity.type
_entity.pdbx_description
1 polymer ?
#
loop_
_entity_poly.entity_id
_entity_poly.type
_entity_poly.pdbx_seq_one_letter_code
_entity_poly.pdbx_strand_id
1 'polypeptide(L)'
;MSEIKRPLEGIKVVELATFIAAPCCARFLADLGAEVIKIEAPAGDPLRYTAVNEGRPQDQKENTTYDLENANKTCIALNTKSPAGREALEKLIAGADIFITNWRQNPLKKAGLDYDTLHAKYPALVYGFVSGYGEKGPDKDLPGFDFTAFFARGGVLGTLFDKDSLPMLTIAGFGDHQVGLYLASGVLAALYRAKQTGQGDRVVVSLFHSAIWDVSLMLQSNQYGDPATQFPLSRRTLPNPLVVAHKTKDNKWLQIAMPQYNRHYPIFMKAIGHPEMAEDPRYYPQTTLQANIEEFYDFLVAEMATRTLDEWCALMDANDLPYAIAQTWDQLLKDKQAWAADCFYEMDYPNGVKRTMVRPPVMFEETPLPPYNRGPYLGEQTEEILKNLGYTDEQVAAMIAAGDAAAMDPALKN
;
A
#
# COMPACT_ATOMS: atom_id res chain seq x y z
N MET A 1 -25.55 -18.33 -19.61
CA MET A 1 -25.07 -17.02 -19.18
C MET A 1 -23.62 -16.94 -19.64
N SER A 2 -23.20 -15.90 -20.35
CA SER A 2 -21.79 -15.69 -20.68
C SER A 2 -21.02 -15.57 -19.37
N GLU A 3 -19.92 -16.29 -19.26
CA GLU A 3 -19.00 -16.15 -18.12
C GLU A 3 -18.61 -14.70 -17.96
N ILE A 4 -18.77 -14.15 -16.74
CA ILE A 4 -18.43 -12.75 -16.48
C ILE A 4 -16.91 -12.65 -16.49
N LYS A 5 -16.37 -11.92 -17.47
CA LYS A 5 -14.93 -11.69 -17.61
C LYS A 5 -14.45 -10.69 -16.56
N ARG A 6 -13.22 -10.90 -16.08
CA ARG A 6 -12.58 -9.91 -15.22
C ARG A 6 -12.22 -8.64 -16.03
N PRO A 7 -12.19 -7.47 -15.36
CA PRO A 7 -11.99 -6.18 -16.05
C PRO A 7 -10.75 -6.12 -16.95
N LEU A 8 -9.66 -6.80 -16.59
CA LEU A 8 -8.39 -6.80 -17.32
C LEU A 8 -8.06 -8.12 -18.00
N GLU A 9 -9.05 -9.00 -18.20
CA GLU A 9 -8.81 -10.26 -18.93
C GLU A 9 -8.29 -9.99 -20.34
N GLY A 10 -7.16 -10.63 -20.69
CA GLY A 10 -6.46 -10.45 -21.96
C GLY A 10 -5.47 -9.29 -21.98
N ILE A 11 -5.31 -8.55 -20.89
CA ILE A 11 -4.25 -7.54 -20.73
C ILE A 11 -2.98 -8.21 -20.24
N LYS A 12 -1.84 -7.92 -20.88
CA LYS A 12 -0.52 -8.46 -20.56
C LYS A 12 0.35 -7.40 -19.90
N VAL A 13 0.89 -7.75 -18.76
CA VAL A 13 1.75 -6.88 -17.93
C VAL A 13 3.12 -7.53 -17.74
N VAL A 14 4.17 -6.82 -18.06
CA VAL A 14 5.55 -7.19 -17.71
C VAL A 14 5.99 -6.32 -16.54
N GLU A 15 6.32 -6.97 -15.43
CA GLU A 15 6.81 -6.33 -14.22
C GLU A 15 8.31 -6.58 -14.05
N LEU A 16 9.14 -5.54 -14.15
CA LEU A 16 10.56 -5.56 -13.83
C LEU A 16 10.79 -4.68 -12.60
N ALA A 17 10.35 -5.15 -11.45
CA ALA A 17 10.36 -4.41 -10.20
C ALA A 17 10.69 -5.29 -9.01
N THR A 18 11.08 -4.66 -7.90
CA THR A 18 11.41 -5.32 -6.62
C THR A 18 10.71 -4.65 -5.44
N PHE A 19 10.70 -5.33 -4.31
CA PHE A 19 10.08 -4.91 -3.06
C PHE A 19 8.54 -4.77 -3.17
N ILE A 20 7.96 -3.59 -2.83
CA ILE A 20 6.54 -3.44 -2.54
C ILE A 20 5.83 -2.50 -3.53
N ALA A 21 6.22 -1.24 -3.66
CA ALA A 21 5.43 -0.19 -4.32
C ALA A 21 4.99 -0.51 -5.77
N ALA A 22 5.91 -0.87 -6.64
CA ALA A 22 5.60 -1.23 -8.02
C ALA A 22 5.00 -2.65 -8.12
N PRO A 23 5.50 -3.67 -7.36
CA PRO A 23 4.84 -4.96 -7.25
C PRO A 23 3.40 -4.91 -6.77
N CYS A 24 3.04 -4.03 -5.82
CA CYS A 24 1.67 -3.80 -5.38
C CYS A 24 0.76 -3.36 -6.56
N CYS A 25 1.22 -2.42 -7.40
CA CYS A 25 0.49 -2.05 -8.60
C CYS A 25 0.23 -3.26 -9.51
N ALA A 26 1.27 -4.02 -9.82
CA ALA A 26 1.16 -5.20 -10.68
C ALA A 26 0.27 -6.29 -10.06
N ARG A 27 0.32 -6.50 -8.72
CA ARG A 27 -0.58 -7.38 -7.99
C ARG A 27 -2.04 -6.93 -8.16
N PHE A 28 -2.31 -5.65 -8.01
CA PHE A 28 -3.65 -5.12 -8.19
C PHE A 28 -4.18 -5.38 -9.61
N LEU A 29 -3.36 -5.21 -10.64
CA LEU A 29 -3.74 -5.52 -12.03
C LEU A 29 -3.97 -7.03 -12.21
N ALA A 30 -3.17 -7.90 -11.58
CA ALA A 30 -3.37 -9.35 -11.61
C ALA A 30 -4.70 -9.77 -10.98
N ASP A 31 -5.07 -9.15 -9.85
CA ASP A 31 -6.36 -9.40 -9.19
C ASP A 31 -7.55 -8.96 -10.05
N LEU A 32 -7.35 -7.96 -10.91
CA LEU A 32 -8.33 -7.54 -11.92
C LEU A 32 -8.36 -8.44 -13.17
N GLY A 33 -7.53 -9.46 -13.24
CA GLY A 33 -7.53 -10.45 -14.33
C GLY A 33 -6.46 -10.26 -15.40
N ALA A 34 -5.53 -9.30 -15.22
CA ALA A 34 -4.39 -9.17 -16.13
C ALA A 34 -3.41 -10.35 -16.00
N GLU A 35 -2.81 -10.77 -17.11
CA GLU A 35 -1.70 -11.71 -17.14
C GLU A 35 -0.41 -10.98 -16.78
N VAL A 36 0.06 -11.13 -15.53
CA VAL A 36 1.25 -10.44 -15.02
C VAL A 36 2.43 -11.40 -14.98
N ILE A 37 3.47 -11.06 -15.73
CA ILE A 37 4.76 -11.77 -15.71
C ILE A 37 5.77 -10.92 -14.93
N LYS A 38 6.16 -11.41 -13.75
CA LYS A 38 7.21 -10.81 -12.94
C LYS A 38 8.57 -11.31 -13.41
N ILE A 39 9.47 -10.39 -13.71
CA ILE A 39 10.86 -10.68 -14.05
C ILE A 39 11.71 -10.53 -12.80
N GLU A 40 12.34 -11.59 -12.36
CA GLU A 40 13.31 -11.56 -11.27
C GLU A 40 14.72 -11.86 -11.78
N ALA A 41 15.73 -11.35 -11.10
CA ALA A 41 17.10 -11.84 -11.29
C ALA A 41 17.21 -13.31 -10.82
N PRO A 42 18.20 -14.10 -11.26
CA PRO A 42 18.41 -15.46 -10.74
C PRO A 42 18.58 -15.55 -9.22
N ALA A 43 18.98 -14.45 -8.57
CA ALA A 43 19.06 -14.35 -7.11
C ALA A 43 17.70 -14.06 -6.42
N GLY A 44 16.66 -13.79 -7.19
CA GLY A 44 15.33 -13.44 -6.69
C GLY A 44 15.14 -11.96 -6.31
N ASP A 45 13.89 -11.61 -6.02
CA ASP A 45 13.52 -10.33 -5.43
C ASP A 45 14.00 -10.28 -3.96
N PRO A 46 14.66 -9.19 -3.53
CA PRO A 46 15.05 -9.04 -2.11
C PRO A 46 13.90 -9.22 -1.11
N LEU A 47 12.65 -8.95 -1.49
CA LEU A 47 11.48 -9.17 -0.65
C LEU A 47 11.32 -10.64 -0.22
N ARG A 48 11.83 -11.60 -0.98
CA ARG A 48 11.82 -13.03 -0.61
C ARG A 48 12.62 -13.33 0.66
N TYR A 49 13.54 -12.43 1.05
CA TYR A 49 14.54 -12.67 2.09
C TYR A 49 14.41 -11.72 3.28
N THR A 50 13.26 -11.04 3.44
CA THR A 50 13.04 -10.06 4.54
C THR A 50 12.57 -10.69 5.85
N ALA A 51 12.31 -11.99 5.89
CA ALA A 51 11.71 -12.71 7.01
C ALA A 51 12.34 -12.40 8.38
N VAL A 52 13.67 -12.33 8.46
CA VAL A 52 14.39 -12.02 9.72
C VAL A 52 14.05 -10.63 10.23
N ASN A 53 13.92 -9.64 9.35
CA ASN A 53 13.54 -8.27 9.72
C ASN A 53 12.08 -8.17 10.16
N GLU A 54 11.26 -9.14 9.78
CA GLU A 54 9.83 -9.22 10.09
C GLU A 54 9.56 -10.14 11.31
N GLY A 55 10.60 -10.69 11.94
CA GLY A 55 10.47 -11.57 13.10
C GLY A 55 9.82 -12.93 12.80
N ARG A 56 9.90 -13.41 11.55
CA ARG A 56 9.37 -14.70 11.11
C ARG A 56 10.45 -15.63 10.56
N PRO A 57 10.22 -16.95 10.52
CA PRO A 57 11.14 -17.89 9.89
C PRO A 57 11.32 -17.59 8.39
N GLN A 58 12.55 -17.79 7.88
CA GLN A 58 12.82 -17.74 6.46
C GLN A 58 12.40 -19.08 5.84
N ASP A 59 11.26 -19.10 5.17
CA ASP A 59 10.76 -20.28 4.45
C ASP A 59 10.29 -19.85 3.06
N GLN A 60 10.77 -20.52 2.03
CA GLN A 60 10.34 -20.24 0.66
C GLN A 60 8.97 -20.84 0.34
N LYS A 61 8.55 -21.89 1.06
CA LYS A 61 7.22 -22.50 0.89
C LYS A 61 6.10 -21.72 1.58
N GLU A 62 6.46 -20.84 2.54
CA GLU A 62 5.54 -20.00 3.28
C GLU A 62 6.13 -18.58 3.41
N ASN A 63 5.81 -17.70 2.48
CA ASN A 63 6.33 -16.33 2.46
C ASN A 63 5.19 -15.32 2.30
N THR A 64 4.43 -15.09 3.38
CA THR A 64 3.24 -14.24 3.39
C THR A 64 3.48 -12.83 2.87
N THR A 65 4.63 -12.22 3.17
CA THR A 65 4.98 -10.87 2.71
C THR A 65 5.23 -10.83 1.20
N TYR A 66 5.97 -11.82 0.68
CA TYR A 66 6.16 -11.93 -0.76
C TYR A 66 4.84 -12.25 -1.48
N ASP A 67 4.03 -13.15 -0.91
CA ASP A 67 2.75 -13.55 -1.48
C ASP A 67 1.73 -12.40 -1.50
N LEU A 68 1.76 -11.52 -0.48
CA LEU A 68 0.92 -10.33 -0.45
C LEU A 68 1.12 -9.47 -1.71
N GLU A 69 2.34 -9.30 -2.16
CA GLU A 69 2.68 -8.46 -3.32
C GLU A 69 2.63 -9.20 -4.65
N ASN A 70 2.67 -10.54 -4.64
CA ASN A 70 2.93 -11.30 -5.85
C ASN A 70 1.93 -12.43 -6.14
N ALA A 71 0.88 -12.60 -5.35
CA ALA A 71 -0.19 -13.55 -5.68
C ALA A 71 -0.80 -13.25 -7.06
N ASN A 72 -1.29 -14.28 -7.72
CA ASN A 72 -1.89 -14.25 -9.06
C ASN A 72 -0.94 -13.80 -10.20
N LYS A 73 0.37 -13.70 -9.95
CA LYS A 73 1.39 -13.47 -10.97
C LYS A 73 2.06 -14.78 -11.39
N THR A 74 2.72 -14.75 -12.52
CA THR A 74 3.72 -15.75 -12.92
C THR A 74 5.13 -15.15 -12.79
N CYS A 75 6.16 -15.99 -12.63
CA CYS A 75 7.53 -15.53 -12.44
C CYS A 75 8.49 -16.23 -13.41
N ILE A 76 9.29 -15.42 -14.09
CA ILE A 76 10.46 -15.87 -14.83
C ILE A 76 11.72 -15.29 -14.21
N ALA A 77 12.73 -16.13 -13.98
CA ALA A 77 14.04 -15.69 -13.49
C ALA A 77 15.01 -15.52 -14.67
N LEU A 78 15.40 -14.27 -14.96
CA LEU A 78 16.25 -13.88 -16.07
C LEU A 78 17.45 -13.05 -15.62
N ASN A 79 18.62 -13.41 -16.13
CA ASN A 79 19.78 -12.53 -16.07
C ASN A 79 19.70 -11.46 -17.17
N THR A 80 19.07 -10.35 -16.86
CA THR A 80 18.85 -9.24 -17.81
C THR A 80 20.15 -8.54 -18.27
N LYS A 81 21.31 -8.93 -17.73
CA LYS A 81 22.63 -8.44 -18.16
C LYS A 81 23.25 -9.31 -19.26
N SER A 82 22.81 -10.56 -19.38
CA SER A 82 23.26 -11.46 -20.44
C SER A 82 22.51 -11.21 -21.75
N PRO A 83 23.12 -11.49 -22.91
CA PRO A 83 22.46 -11.31 -24.21
C PRO A 83 21.17 -12.14 -24.34
N ALA A 84 21.19 -13.41 -23.93
CA ALA A 84 20.03 -14.29 -24.05
C ALA A 84 18.91 -13.90 -23.10
N GLY A 85 19.21 -13.58 -21.83
CA GLY A 85 18.20 -13.09 -20.88
C GLY A 85 17.62 -11.75 -21.31
N ARG A 86 18.42 -10.91 -21.96
CA ARG A 86 17.98 -9.64 -22.52
C ARG A 86 17.01 -9.83 -23.70
N GLU A 87 17.34 -10.73 -24.63
CA GLU A 87 16.49 -11.05 -25.76
C GLU A 87 15.13 -11.59 -25.29
N ALA A 88 15.11 -12.48 -24.31
CA ALA A 88 13.88 -13.00 -23.72
C ALA A 88 13.02 -11.89 -23.10
N LEU A 89 13.64 -10.96 -22.35
CA LEU A 89 12.93 -9.80 -21.79
C LEU A 89 12.35 -8.89 -22.90
N GLU A 90 13.10 -8.63 -23.96
CA GLU A 90 12.61 -7.81 -25.07
C GLU A 90 11.41 -8.46 -25.80
N LYS A 91 11.42 -9.79 -25.96
CA LYS A 91 10.27 -10.53 -26.52
C LYS A 91 9.03 -10.42 -25.63
N LEU A 92 9.21 -10.48 -24.29
CA LEU A 92 8.09 -10.29 -23.35
C LEU A 92 7.50 -8.90 -23.46
N ILE A 93 8.35 -7.85 -23.47
CA ILE A 93 7.90 -6.46 -23.58
C ILE A 93 7.20 -6.20 -24.92
N ALA A 94 7.69 -6.79 -26.01
CA ALA A 94 7.08 -6.65 -27.33
C ALA A 94 5.63 -7.14 -27.39
N GLY A 95 5.25 -8.07 -26.55
CA GLY A 95 3.90 -8.63 -26.43
C GLY A 95 3.06 -8.02 -25.30
N ALA A 96 3.57 -7.05 -24.57
CA ALA A 96 2.91 -6.48 -23.40
C ALA A 96 2.06 -5.25 -23.73
N ASP A 97 0.97 -5.06 -22.99
CA ASP A 97 0.18 -3.82 -22.95
C ASP A 97 0.77 -2.82 -21.96
N ILE A 98 1.35 -3.33 -20.89
CA ILE A 98 1.87 -2.54 -19.75
C ILE A 98 3.25 -3.05 -19.37
N PHE A 99 4.19 -2.13 -19.14
CA PHE A 99 5.48 -2.39 -18.53
C PHE A 99 5.59 -1.60 -17.22
N ILE A 100 5.90 -2.26 -16.11
CA ILE A 100 6.01 -1.65 -14.78
C ILE A 100 7.42 -1.84 -14.24
N THR A 101 8.03 -0.75 -13.72
CA THR A 101 9.36 -0.82 -13.13
C THR A 101 9.58 0.23 -12.02
N ASN A 102 10.46 -0.11 -11.08
CA ASN A 102 11.02 0.81 -10.08
C ASN A 102 12.56 0.85 -10.14
N TRP A 103 13.14 0.36 -11.20
CA TRP A 103 14.58 0.48 -11.42
C TRP A 103 14.98 1.92 -11.66
N ARG A 104 16.16 2.32 -11.19
CA ARG A 104 16.67 3.67 -11.42
C ARG A 104 16.87 3.98 -12.90
N GLN A 105 16.71 5.24 -13.27
CA GLN A 105 16.77 5.71 -14.67
C GLN A 105 18.07 5.36 -15.38
N ASN A 106 19.24 5.50 -14.72
CA ASN A 106 20.52 5.20 -15.34
C ASN A 106 20.69 3.71 -15.72
N PRO A 107 20.38 2.73 -14.86
CA PRO A 107 20.28 1.32 -15.25
C PRO A 107 19.30 1.07 -16.40
N LEU A 108 18.11 1.66 -16.38
CA LEU A 108 17.12 1.51 -17.44
C LEU A 108 17.64 2.03 -18.79
N LYS A 109 18.24 3.23 -18.83
CA LYS A 109 18.86 3.79 -20.05
C LYS A 109 19.98 2.91 -20.59
N LYS A 110 20.89 2.47 -19.74
CA LYS A 110 21.97 1.56 -20.15
C LYS A 110 21.45 0.24 -20.69
N ALA A 111 20.32 -0.16 -20.19
CA ALA A 111 19.61 -1.35 -20.62
C ALA A 111 18.66 -1.10 -21.83
N GLY A 112 18.46 0.13 -22.34
CA GLY A 112 17.47 0.48 -23.39
C GLY A 112 16.04 0.12 -22.99
N LEU A 113 15.75 0.14 -21.68
CA LEU A 113 14.44 -0.11 -21.08
C LEU A 113 13.80 1.17 -20.56
N ASP A 114 14.41 2.32 -20.84
CA ASP A 114 13.82 3.62 -20.55
C ASP A 114 12.62 3.89 -21.45
N TYR A 115 11.77 4.83 -21.02
CA TYR A 115 10.54 5.15 -21.71
C TYR A 115 10.76 5.54 -23.16
N ASP A 116 11.70 6.44 -23.44
CA ASP A 116 11.90 6.96 -24.81
C ASP A 116 12.28 5.83 -25.78
N THR A 117 13.15 4.93 -25.33
CA THR A 117 13.57 3.76 -26.11
C THR A 117 12.41 2.78 -26.35
N LEU A 118 11.64 2.46 -25.31
CA LEU A 118 10.52 1.51 -25.45
C LEU A 118 9.34 2.11 -26.20
N HIS A 119 9.02 3.38 -25.97
CA HIS A 119 7.92 4.06 -26.66
C HIS A 119 8.17 4.21 -28.17
N ALA A 120 9.42 4.45 -28.57
CA ALA A 120 9.78 4.48 -29.98
C ALA A 120 9.57 3.14 -30.69
N LYS A 121 9.78 2.01 -29.97
CA LYS A 121 9.56 0.65 -30.50
C LYS A 121 8.10 0.21 -30.39
N TYR A 122 7.43 0.56 -29.31
CA TYR A 122 6.11 0.07 -28.92
C TYR A 122 5.21 1.26 -28.52
N PRO A 123 4.68 2.03 -29.47
CA PRO A 123 3.95 3.27 -29.16
C PRO A 123 2.70 3.09 -28.32
N ALA A 124 2.08 1.90 -28.35
CA ALA A 124 0.89 1.58 -27.56
C ALA A 124 1.20 1.13 -26.12
N LEU A 125 2.47 0.86 -25.81
CA LEU A 125 2.87 0.37 -24.49
C LEU A 125 2.64 1.43 -23.41
N VAL A 126 1.94 1.06 -22.36
CA VAL A 126 1.83 1.88 -21.14
C VAL A 126 3.04 1.62 -20.27
N TYR A 127 3.73 2.68 -19.86
CA TYR A 127 4.94 2.59 -19.05
C TYR A 127 4.69 3.10 -17.63
N GLY A 128 4.57 2.21 -16.66
CA GLY A 128 4.42 2.52 -15.25
C GLY A 128 5.77 2.61 -14.52
N PHE A 129 6.04 3.74 -13.86
CA PHE A 129 7.30 3.99 -13.19
C PHE A 129 7.15 4.52 -11.77
N VAL A 130 7.81 3.87 -10.81
CA VAL A 130 7.92 4.31 -9.42
C VAL A 130 9.33 4.82 -9.14
N SER A 131 9.41 5.99 -8.51
CA SER A 131 10.67 6.57 -8.01
C SER A 131 10.57 6.94 -6.52
N GLY A 132 11.70 7.18 -5.87
CA GLY A 132 11.71 7.69 -4.49
C GLY A 132 11.25 9.15 -4.42
N TYR A 133 11.96 10.04 -5.14
CA TYR A 133 11.81 11.49 -5.01
C TYR A 133 11.30 12.20 -6.27
N GLY A 134 10.86 11.46 -7.27
CA GLY A 134 10.49 12.00 -8.59
C GLY A 134 11.67 12.03 -9.55
N GLU A 135 11.45 12.61 -10.74
CA GLU A 135 12.41 12.60 -11.84
C GLU A 135 13.09 13.96 -12.06
N LYS A 136 12.68 14.98 -11.33
CA LYS A 136 13.19 16.35 -11.42
C LYS A 136 13.75 16.77 -10.06
N GLY A 137 14.57 17.79 -10.09
CA GLY A 137 15.16 18.35 -8.87
C GLY A 137 16.51 17.71 -8.49
N PRO A 138 17.15 18.25 -7.43
CA PRO A 138 18.53 17.86 -7.05
C PRO A 138 18.63 16.42 -6.56
N ASP A 139 17.55 15.85 -6.02
CA ASP A 139 17.56 14.56 -5.32
C ASP A 139 16.91 13.42 -6.11
N LYS A 140 16.64 13.62 -7.40
CA LYS A 140 16.00 12.65 -8.28
C LYS A 140 16.69 11.28 -8.34
N ASP A 141 18.00 11.25 -8.13
CA ASP A 141 18.83 10.04 -8.19
C ASP A 141 19.14 9.43 -6.81
N LEU A 142 18.63 10.04 -5.72
CA LEU A 142 18.81 9.49 -4.38
C LEU A 142 18.05 8.17 -4.20
N PRO A 143 18.59 7.22 -3.40
CA PRO A 143 17.86 6.03 -3.00
C PRO A 143 16.65 6.44 -2.14
N GLY A 144 15.45 6.05 -2.57
CA GLY A 144 14.21 6.30 -1.85
C GLY A 144 13.55 4.98 -1.46
N PHE A 145 13.17 4.88 -0.20
CA PHE A 145 12.35 3.83 0.37
C PHE A 145 11.16 4.44 1.09
N ASP A 146 10.19 3.64 1.44
CA ASP A 146 9.03 4.02 2.24
C ASP A 146 9.45 4.84 3.48
N PHE A 147 10.36 4.30 4.29
CA PHE A 147 10.88 4.96 5.49
C PHE A 147 11.50 6.33 5.26
N THR A 148 12.19 6.51 4.13
CA THR A 148 12.96 7.73 3.85
C THR A 148 12.20 8.73 3.00
N ALA A 149 11.69 8.31 1.85
CA ALA A 149 11.05 9.21 0.88
C ALA A 149 9.61 9.53 1.25
N PHE A 150 8.84 8.53 1.69
CA PHE A 150 7.45 8.72 2.10
C PHE A 150 7.36 9.27 3.52
N PHE A 151 7.78 8.47 4.52
CA PHE A 151 7.60 8.85 5.93
C PHE A 151 8.42 10.07 6.32
N ALA A 152 9.75 10.01 6.16
CA ALA A 152 10.61 11.07 6.70
C ALA A 152 10.51 12.36 5.87
N ARG A 153 10.87 12.30 4.59
CA ARG A 153 10.94 13.50 3.76
C ARG A 153 9.57 13.98 3.27
N GLY A 154 8.60 13.08 3.15
CA GLY A 154 7.23 13.40 2.77
C GLY A 154 6.41 14.13 3.84
N GLY A 155 6.98 14.36 5.01
CA GLY A 155 6.37 15.15 6.09
C GLY A 155 5.54 14.32 7.07
N VAL A 156 5.29 13.04 6.81
CA VAL A 156 4.48 12.17 7.68
C VAL A 156 5.13 12.00 9.05
N LEU A 157 6.40 11.59 9.07
CA LEU A 157 7.13 11.30 10.31
C LEU A 157 7.45 12.57 11.13
N GLY A 158 7.62 13.70 10.46
CA GLY A 158 7.95 14.98 11.10
C GLY A 158 6.74 15.74 11.66
N THR A 159 5.51 15.29 11.37
CA THR A 159 4.28 16.03 11.71
C THR A 159 3.22 15.22 12.43
N LEU A 160 3.05 13.93 12.12
CA LEU A 160 1.95 13.11 12.65
C LEU A 160 2.33 12.44 13.99
N PHE A 161 2.67 13.23 14.98
CA PHE A 161 2.91 12.79 16.35
C PHE A 161 2.55 13.89 17.35
N ASP A 162 2.40 13.53 18.62
CA ASP A 162 2.10 14.48 19.69
C ASP A 162 3.34 15.33 19.99
N LYS A 163 3.19 16.65 20.05
CA LYS A 163 4.30 17.58 20.33
C LYS A 163 5.02 17.16 21.62
N ASP A 164 6.34 17.27 21.60
CA ASP A 164 7.22 16.88 22.70
C ASP A 164 7.30 15.38 23.00
N SER A 165 6.70 14.54 22.12
CA SER A 165 6.88 13.08 22.15
C SER A 165 7.89 12.62 21.09
N LEU A 166 8.16 11.31 21.04
CA LEU A 166 8.96 10.71 19.97
C LEU A 166 8.11 10.56 18.71
N PRO A 167 8.69 10.75 17.51
CA PRO A 167 8.04 10.38 16.26
C PRO A 167 7.55 8.92 16.31
N MET A 168 6.43 8.66 15.62
CA MET A 168 5.87 7.31 15.53
C MET A 168 6.85 6.30 14.94
N LEU A 169 6.75 5.03 15.34
CA LEU A 169 7.45 3.96 14.65
C LEU A 169 6.84 3.76 13.26
N THR A 170 7.69 3.77 12.26
CA THR A 170 7.28 3.49 10.88
C THR A 170 7.19 1.99 10.64
N ILE A 171 6.27 1.58 9.78
CA ILE A 171 6.11 0.19 9.32
C ILE A 171 6.38 0.10 7.82
N ALA A 172 6.96 -1.00 7.38
CA ALA A 172 7.20 -1.24 5.97
C ALA A 172 5.88 -1.37 5.19
N GLY A 173 5.85 -0.87 3.95
CA GLY A 173 4.75 -1.06 3.02
C GLY A 173 3.61 -0.06 3.14
N PHE A 174 3.53 0.75 4.21
CA PHE A 174 2.41 1.66 4.41
C PHE A 174 2.27 2.68 3.27
N GLY A 175 3.32 3.41 2.95
CA GLY A 175 3.34 4.34 1.83
C GLY A 175 3.49 3.63 0.48
N ASP A 176 4.23 2.53 0.44
CA ASP A 176 4.40 1.73 -0.78
C ASP A 176 3.07 1.25 -1.36
N HIS A 177 2.13 0.78 -0.52
CA HIS A 177 0.80 0.35 -0.98
C HIS A 177 -0.01 1.53 -1.56
N GLN A 178 0.07 2.70 -0.95
CA GLN A 178 -0.59 3.91 -1.50
C GLN A 178 0.00 4.29 -2.86
N VAL A 179 1.33 4.30 -2.97
CA VAL A 179 2.05 4.55 -4.22
C VAL A 179 1.67 3.53 -5.29
N GLY A 180 1.57 2.25 -4.92
CA GLY A 180 1.14 1.17 -5.82
C GLY A 180 -0.25 1.41 -6.38
N LEU A 181 -1.21 1.84 -5.56
CA LEU A 181 -2.58 2.16 -6.00
C LEU A 181 -2.65 3.46 -6.82
N TYR A 182 -1.85 4.48 -6.49
CA TYR A 182 -1.74 5.68 -7.32
C TYR A 182 -1.17 5.34 -8.71
N LEU A 183 -0.14 4.49 -8.77
CA LEU A 183 0.39 4.01 -10.05
C LEU A 183 -0.67 3.24 -10.83
N ALA A 184 -1.40 2.33 -10.18
CA ALA A 184 -2.45 1.54 -10.82
C ALA A 184 -3.55 2.44 -11.42
N SER A 185 -3.98 3.48 -10.71
CA SER A 185 -4.98 4.44 -11.23
C SER A 185 -4.51 5.14 -12.50
N GLY A 186 -3.27 5.60 -12.51
CA GLY A 186 -2.67 6.24 -13.70
C GLY A 186 -2.47 5.26 -14.84
N VAL A 187 -1.98 4.05 -14.56
CA VAL A 187 -1.77 2.99 -15.57
C VAL A 187 -3.09 2.57 -16.21
N LEU A 188 -4.17 2.42 -15.43
CA LEU A 188 -5.50 2.11 -15.98
C LEU A 188 -6.05 3.22 -16.88
N ALA A 189 -5.87 4.49 -16.50
CA ALA A 189 -6.24 5.62 -17.34
C ALA A 189 -5.43 5.65 -18.64
N ALA A 190 -4.13 5.40 -18.58
CA ALA A 190 -3.26 5.33 -19.75
C ALA A 190 -3.60 4.12 -20.64
N LEU A 191 -3.93 2.96 -20.05
CA LEU A 191 -4.37 1.78 -20.78
C LEU A 191 -5.68 2.04 -21.52
N TYR A 192 -6.66 2.68 -20.88
CA TYR A 192 -7.90 3.07 -21.52
C TYR A 192 -7.66 3.94 -22.77
N ARG A 193 -6.80 4.95 -22.63
CA ARG A 193 -6.37 5.78 -23.77
C ARG A 193 -5.67 4.95 -24.85
N ALA A 194 -4.73 4.08 -24.46
CA ALA A 194 -3.98 3.25 -25.41
C ALA A 194 -4.89 2.33 -26.21
N LYS A 195 -5.90 1.73 -25.58
CA LYS A 195 -6.90 0.88 -26.26
C LYS A 195 -7.77 1.66 -27.25
N GLN A 196 -8.02 2.94 -27.00
CA GLN A 196 -8.81 3.78 -27.92
C GLN A 196 -7.99 4.37 -29.07
N THR A 197 -6.73 4.73 -28.83
CA THR A 197 -5.94 5.56 -29.75
C THR A 197 -4.73 4.84 -30.35
N GLY A 198 -4.36 3.67 -29.83
CA GLY A 198 -3.10 3.00 -30.16
C GLY A 198 -1.86 3.71 -29.57
N GLN A 199 -2.04 4.70 -28.67
CA GLN A 199 -0.97 5.48 -28.08
C GLN A 199 -0.96 5.30 -26.56
N GLY A 200 0.05 4.61 -26.06
CA GLY A 200 0.36 4.50 -24.65
C GLY A 200 0.84 5.81 -24.03
N ASP A 201 1.18 5.76 -22.78
CA ASP A 201 1.71 6.91 -22.05
C ASP A 201 2.68 6.44 -20.96
N ARG A 202 3.44 7.38 -20.43
CA ARG A 202 4.29 7.19 -19.25
C ARG A 202 3.59 7.70 -18.00
N VAL A 203 3.36 6.80 -17.07
CA VAL A 203 2.80 7.11 -15.76
C VAL A 203 3.92 7.08 -14.73
N VAL A 204 4.13 8.18 -14.04
CA VAL A 204 5.19 8.35 -13.04
C VAL A 204 4.58 8.67 -11.67
N VAL A 205 4.94 7.88 -10.68
CA VAL A 205 4.58 8.13 -9.27
C VAL A 205 5.86 8.13 -8.43
N SER A 206 5.88 8.91 -7.35
CA SER A 206 7.00 8.87 -6.40
C SER A 206 6.49 8.77 -4.96
N LEU A 207 7.23 8.08 -4.12
CA LEU A 207 6.97 7.99 -2.69
C LEU A 207 6.84 9.38 -2.04
N PHE A 208 7.75 10.28 -2.39
CA PHE A 208 7.76 11.65 -1.87
C PHE A 208 6.50 12.45 -2.24
N HIS A 209 6.10 12.43 -3.52
CA HIS A 209 4.91 13.17 -3.97
C HIS A 209 3.62 12.58 -3.40
N SER A 210 3.55 11.25 -3.31
CA SER A 210 2.40 10.56 -2.70
C SER A 210 2.22 10.97 -1.24
N ALA A 211 3.29 10.99 -0.45
CA ALA A 211 3.23 11.45 0.93
C ALA A 211 2.76 12.91 1.05
N ILE A 212 3.27 13.82 0.18
CA ILE A 212 2.83 15.21 0.16
C ILE A 212 1.32 15.29 -0.14
N TRP A 213 0.82 14.47 -1.06
CA TRP A 213 -0.61 14.39 -1.37
C TRP A 213 -1.41 13.92 -0.15
N ASP A 214 -0.95 12.89 0.54
CA ASP A 214 -1.65 12.30 1.68
C ASP A 214 -1.77 13.25 2.89
N VAL A 215 -0.77 14.12 3.10
CA VAL A 215 -0.81 15.15 4.16
C VAL A 215 -1.32 16.51 3.66
N SER A 216 -1.75 16.61 2.41
CA SER A 216 -2.02 17.89 1.74
C SER A 216 -3.06 18.76 2.43
N LEU A 217 -4.12 18.18 3.02
CA LEU A 217 -5.18 18.95 3.68
C LEU A 217 -4.62 19.90 4.76
N MET A 218 -3.80 19.34 5.66
CA MET A 218 -3.21 20.13 6.74
C MET A 218 -2.02 20.94 6.27
N LEU A 219 -1.28 20.47 5.27
CA LEU A 219 -0.20 21.25 4.62
C LEU A 219 -0.75 22.53 3.97
N GLN A 220 -1.92 22.48 3.34
CA GLN A 220 -2.57 23.68 2.80
C GLN A 220 -2.95 24.65 3.94
N SER A 221 -3.55 24.16 5.01
CA SER A 221 -3.94 24.96 6.17
C SER A 221 -2.74 25.62 6.89
N ASN A 222 -1.62 24.89 6.94
CA ASN A 222 -0.38 25.40 7.55
C ASN A 222 0.14 26.71 6.92
N GLN A 223 -0.19 26.99 5.67
CA GLN A 223 0.24 28.20 4.96
C GLN A 223 -0.41 29.48 5.50
N TYR A 224 -1.50 29.39 6.23
CA TYR A 224 -2.16 30.55 6.87
C TYR A 224 -1.45 31.00 8.15
N GLY A 225 -0.47 30.22 8.65
CA GLY A 225 0.36 30.60 9.79
C GLY A 225 -0.35 30.54 11.17
N ASP A 226 -1.55 29.96 11.24
CA ASP A 226 -2.24 29.78 12.50
C ASP A 226 -1.52 28.71 13.36
N PRO A 227 -1.17 29.02 14.64
CA PRO A 227 -0.55 28.05 15.53
C PRO A 227 -1.27 26.72 15.63
N ALA A 228 -2.62 26.71 15.48
CA ALA A 228 -3.44 25.51 15.49
C ALA A 228 -3.19 24.57 14.29
N THR A 229 -2.46 25.01 13.26
CA THR A 229 -2.12 24.20 12.08
C THR A 229 -0.62 23.93 11.95
N GLN A 230 0.18 24.42 12.91
CA GLN A 230 1.66 24.24 12.91
C GLN A 230 2.04 22.90 13.54
N PHE A 231 1.89 21.83 12.79
CA PHE A 231 2.25 20.48 13.24
C PHE A 231 3.76 20.29 13.45
N PRO A 232 4.17 19.46 14.44
CA PRO A 232 3.36 18.66 15.36
C PRO A 232 2.64 19.49 16.43
N LEU A 233 1.42 19.10 16.75
CA LEU A 233 0.58 19.75 17.77
C LEU A 233 0.56 18.94 19.06
N SER A 234 0.35 19.63 20.20
CA SER A 234 -0.02 18.94 21.44
C SER A 234 -1.51 18.60 21.43
N ARG A 235 -1.86 17.41 21.90
CA ARG A 235 -3.26 17.00 22.10
C ARG A 235 -4.01 17.95 23.02
N ARG A 236 -3.31 18.58 23.98
CA ARG A 236 -3.88 19.56 24.91
C ARG A 236 -4.32 20.86 24.27
N THR A 237 -3.78 21.20 23.09
CA THR A 237 -4.01 22.48 22.42
C THR A 237 -4.70 22.32 21.05
N LEU A 238 -5.16 21.11 20.71
CA LEU A 238 -5.90 20.88 19.48
C LEU A 238 -7.22 21.68 19.49
N PRO A 239 -7.57 22.37 18.40
CA PRO A 239 -8.80 23.19 18.32
C PRO A 239 -10.09 22.43 18.57
N ASN A 240 -10.06 21.10 18.41
CA ASN A 240 -11.17 20.21 18.73
C ASN A 240 -10.63 18.94 19.41
N PRO A 241 -10.72 18.83 20.75
CA PRO A 241 -10.24 17.64 21.47
C PRO A 241 -11.22 16.44 21.37
N LEU A 242 -12.35 16.60 20.69
CA LEU A 242 -13.30 15.50 20.42
C LEU A 242 -12.96 14.72 19.14
N VAL A 243 -11.75 14.85 18.60
CA VAL A 243 -11.29 14.10 17.41
C VAL A 243 -9.97 13.37 17.65
N VAL A 244 -9.69 13.01 18.91
CA VAL A 244 -8.47 12.30 19.30
C VAL A 244 -8.74 11.01 20.06
N ALA A 245 -7.72 10.15 20.15
CA ALA A 245 -7.82 8.94 20.96
C ALA A 245 -7.58 9.25 22.44
N HIS A 246 -8.42 8.68 23.30
CA HIS A 246 -8.34 8.77 24.74
C HIS A 246 -8.16 7.38 25.36
N LYS A 247 -7.47 7.34 26.52
CA LYS A 247 -7.23 6.13 27.27
C LYS A 247 -8.39 5.87 28.23
N THR A 248 -8.91 4.65 28.22
CA THR A 248 -10.02 4.21 29.08
C THR A 248 -9.50 3.66 30.43
N LYS A 249 -10.41 3.44 31.40
CA LYS A 249 -10.13 2.88 32.73
C LYS A 249 -9.34 1.57 32.68
N ASP A 250 -9.62 0.72 31.70
CA ASP A 250 -8.97 -0.58 31.50
C ASP A 250 -7.74 -0.51 30.59
N ASN A 251 -7.14 0.70 30.44
CA ASN A 251 -5.92 0.97 29.69
C ASN A 251 -5.98 0.66 28.20
N LYS A 252 -7.17 0.66 27.60
CA LYS A 252 -7.37 0.56 26.15
C LYS A 252 -7.53 1.95 25.53
N TRP A 253 -7.53 2.03 24.20
CA TRP A 253 -7.65 3.29 23.48
C TRP A 253 -8.94 3.33 22.67
N LEU A 254 -9.67 4.43 22.85
CA LEU A 254 -10.88 4.77 22.08
C LEU A 254 -10.64 6.05 21.29
N GLN A 255 -10.72 5.97 19.96
CA GLN A 255 -10.75 7.15 19.09
C GLN A 255 -12.18 7.68 19.07
N ILE A 256 -12.38 8.90 19.52
CA ILE A 256 -13.63 9.63 19.29
C ILE A 256 -13.48 10.54 18.06
N ALA A 257 -14.55 10.74 17.29
CA ALA A 257 -14.47 11.45 16.01
C ALA A 257 -15.68 12.37 15.79
N MET A 258 -15.73 13.48 16.52
CA MET A 258 -16.80 14.47 16.51
C MET A 258 -16.35 15.78 15.82
N PRO A 259 -16.09 15.79 14.49
CA PRO A 259 -15.53 16.95 13.80
C PRO A 259 -16.48 18.16 13.78
N GLN A 260 -17.78 17.95 13.86
CA GLN A 260 -18.78 19.01 13.99
C GLN A 260 -18.99 19.34 15.47
N TYR A 261 -18.02 20.04 16.09
CA TYR A 261 -17.97 20.30 17.52
C TYR A 261 -19.30 20.82 18.07
N ASN A 262 -19.83 21.91 17.51
CA ASN A 262 -21.05 22.56 18.01
C ASN A 262 -22.30 21.66 17.94
N ARG A 263 -22.31 20.67 17.07
CA ARG A 263 -23.38 19.67 16.99
C ARG A 263 -23.21 18.59 18.05
N HIS A 264 -22.02 18.03 18.17
CA HIS A 264 -21.80 16.84 18.97
C HIS A 264 -21.49 17.13 20.44
N TYR A 265 -20.83 18.26 20.72
CA TYR A 265 -20.41 18.61 22.08
C TYR A 265 -21.57 18.59 23.09
N PRO A 266 -22.72 19.28 22.86
CA PRO A 266 -23.82 19.25 23.80
C PRO A 266 -24.43 17.86 24.01
N ILE A 267 -24.47 17.03 22.97
CA ILE A 267 -24.94 15.64 23.04
C ILE A 267 -23.98 14.82 23.88
N PHE A 268 -22.69 14.94 23.62
CA PHE A 268 -21.63 14.21 24.33
C PHE A 268 -21.63 14.59 25.82
N MET A 269 -21.66 15.87 26.18
CA MET A 269 -21.70 16.30 27.57
C MET A 269 -22.89 15.74 28.32
N LYS A 270 -24.09 15.75 27.72
CA LYS A 270 -25.31 15.16 28.33
C LYS A 270 -25.17 13.64 28.48
N ALA A 271 -24.63 12.96 27.47
CA ALA A 271 -24.46 11.51 27.47
C ALA A 271 -23.47 11.03 28.57
N ILE A 272 -22.40 11.76 28.81
CA ILE A 272 -21.41 11.40 29.83
C ILE A 272 -21.84 11.80 31.25
N GLY A 273 -22.95 12.53 31.42
CA GLY A 273 -23.54 12.90 32.72
C GLY A 273 -23.21 14.31 33.19
N HIS A 274 -22.76 15.19 32.28
CA HIS A 274 -22.41 16.59 32.54
C HIS A 274 -23.30 17.56 31.78
N PRO A 275 -24.66 17.51 31.93
CA PRO A 275 -25.57 18.37 31.17
C PRO A 275 -25.36 19.87 31.44
N GLU A 276 -24.81 20.24 32.58
CA GLU A 276 -24.47 21.63 32.96
C GLU A 276 -23.34 22.20 32.10
N MET A 277 -22.48 21.34 31.54
CA MET A 277 -21.38 21.76 30.66
C MET A 277 -21.85 21.94 29.20
N ALA A 278 -23.01 21.40 28.83
CA ALA A 278 -23.43 21.35 27.43
C ALA A 278 -23.59 22.75 26.76
N GLU A 279 -23.83 23.77 27.57
CA GLU A 279 -24.00 25.17 27.13
C GLU A 279 -23.07 26.13 27.89
N ASP A 280 -22.04 25.60 28.56
CA ASP A 280 -21.06 26.41 29.30
C ASP A 280 -20.31 27.32 28.32
N PRO A 281 -20.37 28.67 28.50
CA PRO A 281 -19.74 29.62 27.57
C PRO A 281 -18.22 29.54 27.51
N ARG A 282 -17.56 28.82 28.41
CA ARG A 282 -16.10 28.54 28.33
C ARG A 282 -15.77 27.54 27.23
N TYR A 283 -16.69 26.61 26.94
CA TYR A 283 -16.45 25.47 26.05
C TYR A 283 -17.41 25.45 24.85
N TYR A 284 -18.47 26.19 24.86
CA TYR A 284 -19.48 26.25 23.79
C TYR A 284 -19.91 27.70 23.48
N PRO A 285 -19.94 28.09 22.20
CA PRO A 285 -19.63 27.34 20.99
C PRO A 285 -18.10 27.11 20.82
N GLN A 286 -17.66 26.35 19.83
CA GLN A 286 -16.23 26.04 19.58
C GLN A 286 -15.32 27.28 19.55
N THR A 287 -15.83 28.40 19.09
CA THR A 287 -15.09 29.67 19.00
C THR A 287 -14.62 30.21 20.35
N THR A 288 -15.23 29.82 21.46
CA THR A 288 -14.81 30.22 22.82
C THR A 288 -13.89 29.20 23.48
N LEU A 289 -13.80 27.98 22.93
CA LEU A 289 -13.05 26.87 23.52
C LEU A 289 -11.55 27.18 23.63
N GLN A 290 -10.96 27.89 22.69
CA GLN A 290 -9.50 28.08 22.60
C GLN A 290 -8.88 28.65 23.88
N ALA A 291 -9.58 29.52 24.59
CA ALA A 291 -9.09 30.10 25.85
C ALA A 291 -9.04 29.10 27.00
N ASN A 292 -9.81 28.00 26.93
CA ASN A 292 -9.96 27.01 27.98
C ASN A 292 -9.66 25.59 27.49
N ILE A 293 -8.97 25.46 26.36
CA ILE A 293 -8.77 24.19 25.66
C ILE A 293 -8.01 23.16 26.49
N GLU A 294 -6.99 23.60 27.23
CA GLU A 294 -6.18 22.70 28.07
C GLU A 294 -6.98 22.19 29.26
N GLU A 295 -7.76 23.06 29.93
CA GLU A 295 -8.66 22.67 31.03
C GLU A 295 -9.67 21.64 30.54
N PHE A 296 -10.27 21.87 29.40
CA PHE A 296 -11.25 20.96 28.80
C PHE A 296 -10.62 19.63 28.40
N TYR A 297 -9.41 19.65 27.82
CA TYR A 297 -8.70 18.41 27.49
C TYR A 297 -8.38 17.58 28.75
N ASP A 298 -7.90 18.22 29.83
CA ASP A 298 -7.61 17.53 31.09
C ASP A 298 -8.88 16.93 31.71
N PHE A 299 -10.01 17.65 31.64
CA PHE A 299 -11.32 17.11 32.00
C PHE A 299 -11.67 15.87 31.18
N LEU A 300 -11.51 15.91 29.85
CA LEU A 300 -11.77 14.76 29.00
C LEU A 300 -10.89 13.56 29.32
N VAL A 301 -9.61 13.77 29.57
CA VAL A 301 -8.69 12.69 29.96
C VAL A 301 -9.14 12.03 31.27
N ALA A 302 -9.53 12.84 32.27
CA ALA A 302 -10.03 12.33 33.53
C ALA A 302 -11.36 11.58 33.37
N GLU A 303 -12.29 12.13 32.60
CA GLU A 303 -13.60 11.52 32.37
C GLU A 303 -13.48 10.21 31.59
N MET A 304 -12.66 10.16 30.53
CA MET A 304 -12.45 8.96 29.75
C MET A 304 -11.82 7.81 30.57
N ALA A 305 -11.05 8.13 31.60
CA ALA A 305 -10.49 7.15 32.53
C ALA A 305 -11.51 6.61 33.57
N THR A 306 -12.75 7.08 33.60
CA THR A 306 -13.77 6.64 34.57
C THR A 306 -14.45 5.34 34.20
N ARG A 307 -14.56 5.02 32.89
CA ARG A 307 -15.27 3.85 32.34
C ARG A 307 -14.33 2.95 31.56
N THR A 308 -14.67 1.67 31.48
CA THR A 308 -14.01 0.70 30.62
C THR A 308 -14.32 0.96 29.14
N LEU A 309 -13.56 0.35 28.24
CA LEU A 309 -13.79 0.46 26.79
C LEU A 309 -15.22 0.03 26.42
N ASP A 310 -15.69 -1.10 26.94
CA ASP A 310 -17.02 -1.65 26.64
C ASP A 310 -18.15 -0.73 27.14
N GLU A 311 -17.98 -0.12 28.34
CA GLU A 311 -18.92 0.87 28.86
C GLU A 311 -18.96 2.13 27.98
N TRP A 312 -17.80 2.59 27.48
CA TRP A 312 -17.74 3.70 26.54
C TRP A 312 -18.41 3.38 25.21
N CYS A 313 -18.14 2.22 24.64
CA CYS A 313 -18.79 1.80 23.39
C CYS A 313 -20.32 1.79 23.53
N ALA A 314 -20.83 1.18 24.59
CA ALA A 314 -22.27 1.15 24.85
C ALA A 314 -22.89 2.55 25.00
N LEU A 315 -22.17 3.47 25.69
CA LEU A 315 -22.62 4.86 25.83
C LEU A 315 -22.65 5.60 24.50
N MET A 316 -21.60 5.45 23.68
CA MET A 316 -21.50 6.09 22.37
C MET A 316 -22.59 5.57 21.42
N ASP A 317 -22.81 4.25 21.38
CA ASP A 317 -23.87 3.61 20.59
C ASP A 317 -25.27 4.11 20.98
N ALA A 318 -25.55 4.20 22.30
CA ALA A 318 -26.84 4.64 22.79
C ALA A 318 -27.17 6.12 22.44
N ASN A 319 -26.17 6.92 22.10
CA ASN A 319 -26.31 8.34 21.79
C ASN A 319 -25.95 8.70 20.34
N ASP A 320 -25.74 7.71 19.47
CA ASP A 320 -25.35 7.90 18.05
C ASP A 320 -24.11 8.80 17.90
N LEU A 321 -23.10 8.58 18.76
CA LEU A 321 -21.87 9.35 18.78
C LEU A 321 -20.76 8.57 18.06
N PRO A 322 -20.03 9.18 17.12
CA PRO A 322 -19.03 8.48 16.32
C PRO A 322 -17.73 8.19 17.09
N TYR A 323 -17.33 6.94 17.11
CA TYR A 323 -16.09 6.45 17.71
C TYR A 323 -15.55 5.21 16.99
N ALA A 324 -14.32 4.81 17.33
CA ALA A 324 -13.78 3.50 16.99
C ALA A 324 -12.76 3.03 18.02
N ILE A 325 -12.67 1.73 18.19
CA ILE A 325 -11.63 1.09 19.02
C ILE A 325 -10.30 1.17 18.26
N ALA A 326 -9.23 1.62 18.92
CA ALA A 326 -7.89 1.53 18.37
C ALA A 326 -7.38 0.09 18.50
N GLN A 327 -7.61 -0.71 17.47
CA GLN A 327 -7.31 -2.14 17.46
C GLN A 327 -5.81 -2.41 17.32
N THR A 328 -5.34 -3.48 17.97
CA THR A 328 -4.06 -4.12 17.63
C THR A 328 -4.23 -5.05 16.42
N TRP A 329 -3.13 -5.49 15.81
CA TRP A 329 -3.20 -6.42 14.69
C TRP A 329 -3.86 -7.76 15.05
N ASP A 330 -3.62 -8.28 16.27
CA ASP A 330 -4.28 -9.50 16.75
C ASP A 330 -5.81 -9.34 16.90
N GLN A 331 -6.27 -8.14 17.22
CA GLN A 331 -7.69 -7.81 17.28
C GLN A 331 -8.26 -7.66 15.87
N LEU A 332 -7.55 -6.95 14.98
CA LEU A 332 -7.95 -6.73 13.60
C LEU A 332 -8.10 -8.05 12.83
N LEU A 333 -7.19 -9.01 13.01
CA LEU A 333 -7.30 -10.35 12.40
C LEU A 333 -8.55 -11.14 12.85
N LYS A 334 -9.17 -10.74 13.96
CA LYS A 334 -10.39 -11.35 14.52
C LYS A 334 -11.63 -10.47 14.35
N ASP A 335 -11.49 -9.32 13.71
CA ASP A 335 -12.55 -8.35 13.54
C ASP A 335 -13.64 -8.90 12.61
N LYS A 336 -14.87 -9.02 13.15
CA LYS A 336 -16.01 -9.57 12.41
C LYS A 336 -16.41 -8.72 11.22
N GLN A 337 -16.25 -7.38 11.32
CA GLN A 337 -16.56 -6.48 10.22
C GLN A 337 -15.55 -6.64 9.08
N ALA A 338 -14.25 -6.75 9.40
CA ALA A 338 -13.22 -6.97 8.39
C ALA A 338 -13.42 -8.29 7.61
N TRP A 339 -13.81 -9.36 8.33
CA TRP A 339 -14.14 -10.64 7.68
C TRP A 339 -15.42 -10.57 6.86
N ALA A 340 -16.47 -9.94 7.39
CA ALA A 340 -17.74 -9.78 6.68
C ALA A 340 -17.64 -8.85 5.45
N ALA A 341 -16.69 -7.92 5.46
CA ALA A 341 -16.38 -7.02 4.35
C ALA A 341 -15.34 -7.58 3.37
N ASP A 342 -15.03 -8.88 3.46
CA ASP A 342 -14.06 -9.56 2.58
C ASP A 342 -12.65 -8.92 2.57
N CYS A 343 -12.24 -8.23 3.65
CA CYS A 343 -10.89 -7.68 3.76
C CYS A 343 -9.81 -8.77 3.83
N PHE A 344 -10.19 -9.96 4.28
CA PHE A 344 -9.30 -11.10 4.49
C PHE A 344 -9.74 -12.34 3.72
N TYR A 345 -8.79 -13.25 3.53
CA TYR A 345 -9.03 -14.63 3.09
C TYR A 345 -8.03 -15.57 3.77
N GLU A 346 -8.37 -16.85 3.86
CA GLU A 346 -7.43 -17.86 4.31
C GLU A 346 -6.69 -18.48 3.13
N MET A 347 -5.38 -18.66 3.28
CA MET A 347 -4.54 -19.33 2.30
C MET A 347 -3.88 -20.55 2.93
N ASP A 348 -4.00 -21.70 2.27
CA ASP A 348 -3.34 -22.94 2.65
C ASP A 348 -1.95 -22.99 2.03
N TYR A 349 -0.94 -23.25 2.85
CA TYR A 349 0.44 -23.42 2.41
C TYR A 349 0.84 -24.87 2.27
N PRO A 350 1.81 -25.21 1.40
CA PRO A 350 2.22 -26.60 1.19
C PRO A 350 2.72 -27.34 2.44
N ASN A 351 3.20 -26.58 3.44
CA ASN A 351 3.62 -27.12 4.74
C ASN A 351 2.44 -27.48 5.67
N GLY A 352 1.19 -27.35 5.19
CA GLY A 352 -0.03 -27.61 5.96
C GLY A 352 -0.46 -26.49 6.90
N VAL A 353 0.22 -25.34 6.88
CA VAL A 353 -0.16 -24.17 7.68
C VAL A 353 -1.16 -23.32 6.90
N LYS A 354 -2.14 -22.77 7.61
CA LYS A 354 -3.10 -21.81 7.08
C LYS A 354 -2.76 -20.40 7.59
N ARG A 355 -2.79 -19.41 6.70
CA ARG A 355 -2.54 -18.00 7.03
C ARG A 355 -3.66 -17.10 6.56
N THR A 356 -3.99 -16.11 7.37
CA THR A 356 -4.87 -15.01 6.96
C THR A 356 -4.09 -14.04 6.10
N MET A 357 -4.61 -13.78 4.90
CA MET A 357 -4.05 -12.86 3.92
C MET A 357 -4.99 -11.67 3.71
N VAL A 358 -4.43 -10.53 3.33
CA VAL A 358 -5.17 -9.28 3.08
C VAL A 358 -5.50 -9.16 1.60
N ARG A 359 -6.72 -8.72 1.27
CA ARG A 359 -7.12 -8.39 -0.09
C ARG A 359 -6.79 -6.94 -0.44
N PRO A 360 -6.46 -6.62 -1.69
CA PRO A 360 -6.51 -5.24 -2.16
C PRO A 360 -7.90 -4.62 -1.93
N PRO A 361 -7.98 -3.32 -1.56
CA PRO A 361 -9.22 -2.71 -1.04
C PRO A 361 -10.24 -2.30 -2.11
N VAL A 362 -10.19 -2.87 -3.31
CA VAL A 362 -11.12 -2.57 -4.40
C VAL A 362 -11.98 -3.78 -4.69
N MET A 363 -13.30 -3.61 -4.56
CA MET A 363 -14.30 -4.64 -4.76
C MET A 363 -15.21 -4.28 -5.93
N PHE A 364 -15.70 -5.30 -6.63
CA PHE A 364 -16.65 -5.15 -7.74
C PHE A 364 -17.92 -5.93 -7.41
N GLU A 365 -19.08 -5.39 -7.75
CA GLU A 365 -20.37 -6.04 -7.53
C GLU A 365 -20.56 -7.25 -8.46
N GLU A 366 -20.24 -7.06 -9.74
CA GLU A 366 -20.51 -8.07 -10.78
C GLU A 366 -19.29 -9.00 -11.05
N THR A 367 -18.10 -8.58 -10.68
CA THR A 367 -16.89 -9.36 -10.90
C THR A 367 -16.60 -10.26 -9.71
N PRO A 368 -16.48 -11.57 -9.89
CA PRO A 368 -16.17 -12.48 -8.79
C PRO A 368 -14.78 -12.15 -8.20
N LEU A 369 -14.65 -12.41 -6.90
CA LEU A 369 -13.37 -12.28 -6.21
C LEU A 369 -12.28 -13.10 -6.91
N PRO A 370 -11.03 -12.59 -6.98
CA PRO A 370 -9.95 -13.33 -7.61
C PRO A 370 -9.67 -14.65 -6.86
N PRO A 371 -9.22 -15.71 -7.53
CA PRO A 371 -8.67 -16.86 -6.83
C PRO A 371 -7.43 -16.41 -6.06
N TYR A 372 -7.24 -16.93 -4.87
CA TYR A 372 -6.10 -16.58 -4.04
C TYR A 372 -5.10 -17.71 -4.06
N ASN A 373 -4.09 -17.51 -4.86
CA ASN A 373 -2.92 -18.35 -4.93
C ASN A 373 -1.77 -17.66 -4.18
N ARG A 374 -0.80 -18.42 -3.71
CA ARG A 374 0.47 -17.84 -3.28
C ARG A 374 1.15 -17.09 -4.43
N GLY A 375 2.11 -16.24 -4.12
CA GLY A 375 3.04 -15.74 -5.13
C GLY A 375 3.86 -16.88 -5.77
N PRO A 376 4.35 -16.72 -6.99
CA PRO A 376 5.14 -17.74 -7.65
C PRO A 376 6.48 -17.96 -6.92
N TYR A 377 6.98 -19.18 -6.88
CA TYR A 377 8.36 -19.45 -6.50
C TYR A 377 9.32 -18.83 -7.50
N LEU A 378 10.56 -18.59 -7.07
CA LEU A 378 11.59 -18.07 -7.98
C LEU A 378 11.78 -19.00 -9.17
N GLY A 379 11.58 -18.46 -10.38
CA GLY A 379 11.71 -19.18 -11.63
C GLY A 379 10.68 -20.28 -11.89
N GLU A 380 9.55 -20.27 -11.19
CA GLU A 380 8.53 -21.33 -11.28
C GLU A 380 8.01 -21.56 -12.70
N GLN A 381 7.82 -20.51 -13.47
CA GLN A 381 7.33 -20.59 -14.84
C GLN A 381 8.43 -20.29 -15.88
N THR A 382 9.72 -20.26 -15.50
CA THR A 382 10.81 -19.90 -16.41
C THR A 382 10.82 -20.75 -17.68
N GLU A 383 10.80 -22.07 -17.55
CA GLU A 383 10.85 -22.96 -18.70
C GLU A 383 9.63 -22.81 -19.60
N GLU A 384 8.45 -22.73 -19.02
CA GLU A 384 7.17 -22.57 -19.73
C GLU A 384 7.15 -21.26 -20.51
N ILE A 385 7.49 -20.14 -19.85
CA ILE A 385 7.49 -18.82 -20.48
C ILE A 385 8.49 -18.76 -21.62
N LEU A 386 9.72 -19.31 -21.44
CA LEU A 386 10.71 -19.34 -22.53
C LEU A 386 10.22 -20.16 -23.72
N LYS A 387 9.59 -21.31 -23.51
CA LYS A 387 8.98 -22.10 -24.59
C LYS A 387 7.88 -21.35 -25.32
N ASN A 388 7.03 -20.65 -24.58
CA ASN A 388 5.97 -19.81 -25.15
C ASN A 388 6.54 -18.62 -25.96
N LEU A 389 7.78 -18.19 -25.68
CA LEU A 389 8.53 -17.20 -26.49
C LEU A 389 9.23 -17.81 -27.73
N GLY A 390 9.06 -19.12 -27.97
CA GLY A 390 9.59 -19.83 -29.13
C GLY A 390 10.99 -20.42 -28.94
N TYR A 391 11.53 -20.49 -27.72
CA TYR A 391 12.77 -21.21 -27.47
C TYR A 391 12.55 -22.71 -27.44
N THR A 392 13.48 -23.49 -28.03
CA THR A 392 13.43 -24.97 -27.94
C THR A 392 13.85 -25.48 -26.57
N ASP A 393 13.58 -26.75 -26.26
CA ASP A 393 14.01 -27.36 -25.00
C ASP A 393 15.51 -27.30 -24.80
N GLU A 394 16.29 -27.48 -25.87
CA GLU A 394 17.75 -27.41 -25.85
C GLU A 394 18.22 -25.96 -25.58
N GLN A 395 17.58 -24.96 -26.15
CA GLN A 395 17.89 -23.55 -25.92
C GLN A 395 17.57 -23.16 -24.47
N VAL A 396 16.42 -23.58 -23.93
CA VAL A 396 16.05 -23.33 -22.54
C VAL A 396 17.05 -23.97 -21.59
N ALA A 397 17.42 -25.24 -21.81
CA ALA A 397 18.41 -25.92 -21.01
C ALA A 397 19.80 -25.24 -21.07
N ALA A 398 20.20 -24.76 -22.25
CA ALA A 398 21.43 -24.00 -22.42
C ALA A 398 21.43 -22.66 -21.68
N MET A 399 20.33 -21.92 -21.72
CA MET A 399 20.17 -20.66 -20.95
C MET A 399 20.27 -20.89 -19.44
N ILE A 400 19.66 -21.94 -18.93
CA ILE A 400 19.73 -22.30 -17.51
C ILE A 400 21.16 -22.71 -17.12
N ALA A 401 21.80 -23.54 -17.92
CA ALA A 401 23.17 -23.99 -17.69
C ALA A 401 24.21 -22.85 -17.73
N ALA A 402 23.96 -21.84 -18.58
CA ALA A 402 24.81 -20.64 -18.70
C ALA A 402 24.54 -19.60 -17.60
N GLY A 403 23.46 -19.73 -16.80
CA GLY A 403 23.04 -18.73 -15.82
C GLY A 403 22.36 -17.51 -16.44
N ASP A 404 21.89 -17.62 -17.69
CA ASP A 404 21.08 -16.60 -18.36
C ASP A 404 19.64 -16.59 -17.84
N ALA A 405 19.18 -17.74 -17.37
CA ALA A 405 17.89 -17.93 -16.70
C ALA A 405 18.06 -18.90 -15.52
N ALA A 406 17.10 -18.93 -14.61
CA ALA A 406 17.04 -19.91 -13.54
C ALA A 406 15.68 -20.61 -13.52
N ALA A 407 15.71 -21.94 -13.42
CA ALA A 407 14.52 -22.74 -13.14
C ALA A 407 14.21 -22.72 -11.64
N MET A 408 12.97 -23.10 -11.31
CA MET A 408 12.56 -23.28 -9.92
C MET A 408 13.40 -24.37 -9.23
N ASP A 409 13.75 -24.15 -7.96
CA ASP A 409 14.38 -25.17 -7.13
C ASP A 409 13.46 -26.42 -7.06
N PRO A 410 13.96 -27.60 -7.47
CA PRO A 410 13.18 -28.85 -7.42
C PRO A 410 12.65 -29.19 -6.01
N ALA A 411 13.33 -28.76 -4.95
CA ALA A 411 12.90 -28.97 -3.56
C ALA A 411 11.59 -28.24 -3.21
N LEU A 412 11.16 -27.27 -4.02
CA LEU A 412 9.90 -26.52 -3.85
C LEU A 412 8.71 -27.21 -4.55
N LYS A 413 8.95 -28.26 -5.34
CA LYS A 413 7.89 -28.99 -6.07
C LYS A 413 7.02 -29.89 -5.19
N ASN A 414 7.43 -30.18 -3.95
CA ASN A 414 6.78 -31.16 -3.06
C ASN A 414 6.26 -30.50 -1.78
#